data_41c6a120a8755d8ad010196860f293f6
#
_entry.id   41c6a120a8755d8ad010196860f293f6
#
_cell.length_a   1.000
_cell.length_b   1.000
_cell.length_c   1.000
_cell.angle_alpha   90.00
_cell.angle_beta   90.00
_cell.angle_gamma   90.00
#
_symmetry.space_group_name_H-M   'P 1'
#
loop_
_entity.id
_entity.type
_entity.pdbx_description
1 polymer ?
#
loop_
_entity_poly.entity_id
_entity_poly.type
_entity_poly.pdbx_seq_one_letter_code
_entity_poly.pdbx_strand_id
1 'polypeptide(L)'
;MAKLRIIIGDDHTLVRKGLRKILEEQPDWEVVGEAGDGRQAVSQTLALEPEVAILDVGMPLLNGIDATRQIVRKAPHVKVLILSMHADEAYITQALQAGAKGYLLKDSADTDLIQCVTAVAAGKSFFSPVVASVMLDDYVKHLADKGIVDRYEALSERER
;
A
#
# COMPACT_ATOMS: atom_id res chain seq x y z
N MET A 1 -22.66 9.70 -12.27
CA MET A 1 -22.08 9.17 -11.03
C MET A 1 -20.64 9.66 -10.84
N ALA A 2 -20.26 9.85 -9.62
CA ALA A 2 -18.90 10.33 -9.33
C ALA A 2 -17.88 9.27 -9.71
N LYS A 3 -16.78 9.71 -10.31
CA LYS A 3 -15.68 8.82 -10.66
C LYS A 3 -14.84 8.52 -9.43
N LEU A 4 -14.21 7.35 -9.41
CA LEU A 4 -13.20 7.02 -8.42
C LEU A 4 -11.97 7.89 -8.70
N ARG A 5 -11.56 8.68 -7.72
CA ARG A 5 -10.46 9.64 -7.87
C ARG A 5 -9.18 9.07 -7.29
N ILE A 6 -8.12 9.10 -8.09
CA ILE A 6 -6.85 8.42 -7.79
C ILE A 6 -5.68 9.37 -7.97
N ILE A 7 -4.71 9.30 -7.06
CA ILE A 7 -3.42 9.99 -7.20
C ILE A 7 -2.34 8.93 -7.37
N ILE A 8 -1.36 9.23 -8.22
CA ILE A 8 -0.18 8.38 -8.44
C ILE A 8 1.07 9.13 -8.01
N GLY A 9 1.86 8.54 -7.13
CA GLY A 9 3.18 9.04 -6.75
C GLY A 9 4.26 8.07 -7.18
N ASP A 10 5.14 8.52 -8.09
CA ASP A 10 6.28 7.75 -8.58
C ASP A 10 7.24 8.72 -9.24
N ASP A 11 8.55 8.59 -8.98
CA ASP A 11 9.54 9.48 -9.55
C ASP A 11 9.88 9.18 -11.02
N HIS A 12 9.42 8.04 -11.54
CA HIS A 12 9.61 7.66 -12.94
C HIS A 12 8.42 8.10 -13.79
N THR A 13 8.63 9.12 -14.62
CA THR A 13 7.55 9.68 -15.47
C THR A 13 6.91 8.62 -16.35
N LEU A 14 7.72 7.74 -16.93
CA LEU A 14 7.20 6.68 -17.81
C LEU A 14 6.30 5.69 -17.05
N VAL A 15 6.69 5.33 -15.84
CA VAL A 15 5.89 4.44 -15.00
C VAL A 15 4.56 5.10 -14.65
N ARG A 16 4.59 6.38 -14.24
CA ARG A 16 3.35 7.12 -13.93
C ARG A 16 2.40 7.13 -15.12
N LYS A 17 2.92 7.42 -16.31
CA LYS A 17 2.09 7.45 -17.53
C LYS A 17 1.49 6.08 -17.85
N GLY A 18 2.25 5.02 -17.65
CA GLY A 18 1.77 3.67 -17.87
C GLY A 18 0.66 3.29 -16.88
N LEU A 19 0.86 3.61 -15.60
CA LEU A 19 -0.14 3.37 -14.57
C LEU A 19 -1.42 4.17 -14.85
N ARG A 20 -1.27 5.44 -15.19
CA ARG A 20 -2.40 6.30 -15.53
C ARG A 20 -3.22 5.71 -16.67
N LYS A 21 -2.56 5.23 -17.72
CA LYS A 21 -3.24 4.63 -18.86
C LYS A 21 -4.05 3.42 -18.44
N ILE A 22 -3.47 2.53 -17.64
CA ILE A 22 -4.16 1.34 -17.15
C ILE A 22 -5.39 1.73 -16.32
N LEU A 23 -5.23 2.68 -15.42
CA LEU A 23 -6.32 3.10 -14.52
C LEU A 23 -7.44 3.80 -15.30
N GLU A 24 -7.11 4.66 -16.23
CA GLU A 24 -8.10 5.44 -16.98
C GLU A 24 -8.79 4.64 -18.09
N GLU A 25 -8.37 3.41 -18.35
CA GLU A 25 -9.13 2.48 -19.18
C GLU A 25 -10.45 2.08 -18.49
N GLN A 26 -10.52 2.21 -17.16
CA GLN A 26 -11.77 2.01 -16.44
C GLN A 26 -12.63 3.27 -16.58
N PRO A 27 -13.85 3.17 -17.13
CA PRO A 27 -14.64 4.35 -17.46
C PRO A 27 -15.04 5.20 -16.26
N ASP A 28 -15.10 4.60 -15.07
CA ASP A 28 -15.52 5.29 -13.86
C ASP A 28 -14.35 5.72 -12.97
N TRP A 29 -13.13 5.69 -13.49
CA TRP A 29 -11.92 6.05 -12.75
C TRP A 29 -11.24 7.25 -13.36
N GLU A 30 -10.69 8.11 -12.50
CA GLU A 30 -10.01 9.33 -12.92
C GLU A 30 -8.74 9.52 -12.09
N VAL A 31 -7.62 9.73 -12.78
CA VAL A 31 -6.36 10.11 -12.11
C VAL A 31 -6.36 11.63 -11.98
N VAL A 32 -6.51 12.12 -10.75
CA VAL A 32 -6.65 13.55 -10.49
C VAL A 32 -5.34 14.24 -10.19
N GLY A 33 -4.26 13.50 -9.99
CA GLY A 33 -2.94 14.06 -9.74
C GLY A 33 -1.83 13.06 -9.92
N GLU A 34 -0.65 13.59 -10.24
CA GLU A 34 0.58 12.82 -10.34
C GLU A 34 1.67 13.55 -9.57
N ALA A 35 2.46 12.81 -8.81
CA ALA A 35 3.53 13.37 -8.02
C ALA A 35 4.85 12.64 -8.33
N GLY A 36 5.94 13.40 -8.42
CA GLY A 36 7.27 12.86 -8.68
C GLY A 36 8.10 12.62 -7.43
N ASP A 37 7.61 13.05 -6.28
CA ASP A 37 8.29 12.83 -5.00
C ASP A 37 7.26 12.71 -3.88
N GLY A 38 7.72 12.26 -2.72
CA GLY A 38 6.83 12.00 -1.59
C GLY A 38 6.18 13.25 -1.00
N ARG A 39 6.87 14.39 -1.05
CA ARG A 39 6.29 15.63 -0.52
C ARG A 39 5.15 16.12 -1.40
N GLN A 40 5.33 16.06 -2.71
CA GLN A 40 4.25 16.40 -3.64
C GLN A 40 3.07 15.43 -3.48
N ALA A 41 3.36 14.13 -3.29
CA ALA A 41 2.33 13.14 -3.10
C ALA A 41 1.46 13.46 -1.88
N VAL A 42 2.07 13.81 -0.76
CA VAL A 42 1.34 14.20 0.45
C VAL A 42 0.54 15.47 0.21
N SER A 43 1.19 16.50 -0.34
CA SER A 43 0.56 17.79 -0.59
C SER A 43 -0.66 17.68 -1.50
N GLN A 44 -0.53 16.96 -2.62
CA GLN A 44 -1.63 16.76 -3.56
C GLN A 44 -2.75 15.93 -2.94
N THR A 45 -2.41 14.89 -2.18
CA THR A 45 -3.40 14.04 -1.54
C THR A 45 -4.23 14.82 -0.54
N LEU A 46 -3.59 15.66 0.26
CA LEU A 46 -4.31 16.50 1.23
C LEU A 46 -5.18 17.56 0.55
N ALA A 47 -4.73 18.10 -0.57
CA ALA A 47 -5.47 19.13 -1.31
C ALA A 47 -6.64 18.54 -2.11
N LEU A 48 -6.43 17.41 -2.76
CA LEU A 48 -7.40 16.83 -3.70
C LEU A 48 -8.32 15.78 -3.09
N GLU A 49 -7.93 15.22 -1.95
CA GLU A 49 -8.71 14.22 -1.21
C GLU A 49 -9.22 13.08 -2.09
N PRO A 50 -8.31 12.31 -2.74
CA PRO A 50 -8.71 11.17 -3.55
C PRO A 50 -9.23 10.02 -2.70
N GLU A 51 -9.90 9.07 -3.30
CA GLU A 51 -10.26 7.82 -2.63
C GLU A 51 -9.05 6.91 -2.45
N VAL A 52 -8.16 6.89 -3.45
CA VAL A 52 -6.99 6.01 -3.45
C VAL A 52 -5.73 6.79 -3.84
N ALA A 53 -4.67 6.59 -3.09
CA ALA A 53 -3.34 7.09 -3.42
C ALA A 53 -2.41 5.91 -3.68
N ILE A 54 -1.84 5.85 -4.87
CA ILE A 54 -0.88 4.81 -5.26
C ILE A 54 0.52 5.41 -5.15
N LEU A 55 1.35 4.88 -4.26
CA LEU A 55 2.64 5.46 -3.94
C LEU A 55 3.78 4.46 -4.13
N ASP A 56 4.80 4.85 -4.85
CA ASP A 56 6.05 4.10 -4.95
C ASP A 56 6.87 4.27 -3.67
N VAL A 57 7.49 3.21 -3.19
CA VAL A 57 8.36 3.25 -2.01
C VAL A 57 9.57 4.15 -2.25
N GLY A 58 10.17 4.09 -3.43
CA GLY A 58 11.46 4.69 -3.70
C GLY A 58 11.49 6.15 -4.10
N MET A 59 10.47 6.93 -3.75
CA MET A 59 10.42 8.35 -4.14
C MET A 59 11.47 9.19 -3.40
N PRO A 60 12.04 10.23 -4.08
CA PRO A 60 12.95 11.16 -3.42
C PRO A 60 12.23 12.12 -2.49
N LEU A 61 12.98 12.81 -1.66
CA LEU A 61 12.57 13.80 -0.67
C LEU A 61 11.76 13.22 0.49
N LEU A 62 10.85 12.32 0.21
CA LEU A 62 10.06 11.58 1.19
C LEU A 62 9.65 10.28 0.52
N ASN A 63 10.03 9.15 1.09
CA ASN A 63 9.69 7.85 0.49
C ASN A 63 8.21 7.54 0.65
N GLY A 64 7.73 6.54 -0.11
CA GLY A 64 6.30 6.21 -0.14
C GLY A 64 5.74 5.73 1.19
N ILE A 65 6.54 5.08 2.01
CA ILE A 65 6.11 4.60 3.33
C ILE A 65 5.92 5.77 4.29
N ASP A 66 6.87 6.70 4.33
CA ASP A 66 6.75 7.88 5.19
C ASP A 66 5.63 8.81 4.69
N ALA A 67 5.46 8.91 3.37
CA ALA A 67 4.32 9.64 2.80
C ALA A 67 3.00 9.00 3.25
N THR A 68 2.93 7.67 3.25
CA THR A 68 1.75 6.94 3.73
C THR A 68 1.43 7.29 5.17
N ARG A 69 2.43 7.31 6.05
CA ARG A 69 2.22 7.67 7.46
C ARG A 69 1.58 9.05 7.61
N GLN A 70 2.08 10.02 6.86
CA GLN A 70 1.55 11.38 6.91
C GLN A 70 0.13 11.46 6.36
N ILE A 71 -0.14 10.79 5.24
CA ILE A 71 -1.47 10.78 4.62
C ILE A 71 -2.49 10.13 5.55
N VAL A 72 -2.19 8.96 6.08
CA VAL A 72 -3.11 8.23 6.95
C VAL A 72 -3.42 9.02 8.22
N ARG A 73 -2.43 9.72 8.76
CA ARG A 73 -2.62 10.55 9.94
C ARG A 73 -3.52 11.74 9.68
N LYS A 74 -3.32 12.44 8.56
CA LYS A 74 -4.00 13.68 8.24
C LYS A 74 -5.28 13.51 7.43
N ALA A 75 -5.38 12.43 6.67
CA ALA A 75 -6.52 12.13 5.82
C ALA A 75 -6.87 10.64 5.89
N PRO A 76 -7.39 10.19 7.04
CA PRO A 76 -7.62 8.75 7.27
C PRO A 76 -8.63 8.10 6.32
N HIS A 77 -9.43 8.88 5.62
CA HIS A 77 -10.36 8.36 4.61
C HIS A 77 -9.69 7.98 3.29
N VAL A 78 -8.48 8.47 3.03
CA VAL A 78 -7.73 8.11 1.84
C VAL A 78 -7.11 6.72 2.03
N LYS A 79 -7.31 5.84 1.06
CA LYS A 79 -6.72 4.50 1.08
C LYS A 79 -5.41 4.54 0.31
N VAL A 80 -4.36 4.04 0.91
CA VAL A 80 -3.03 4.04 0.30
C VAL A 80 -2.67 2.63 -0.17
N LEU A 81 -2.23 2.57 -1.43
CA LEU A 81 -1.69 1.37 -2.06
C LEU A 81 -0.21 1.62 -2.35
N ILE A 82 0.65 0.77 -1.85
CA ILE A 82 2.09 0.87 -2.09
C ILE A 82 2.46 0.03 -3.31
N LEU A 83 3.27 0.63 -4.20
CA LEU A 83 3.94 -0.08 -5.28
C LEU A 83 5.41 -0.19 -4.95
N SER A 84 6.00 -1.36 -5.16
CA SER A 84 7.41 -1.57 -4.87
C SER A 84 8.04 -2.56 -5.85
N MET A 85 9.34 -2.37 -6.10
CA MET A 85 10.14 -3.36 -6.81
C MET A 85 10.49 -4.54 -5.92
N HIS A 86 10.29 -4.42 -4.61
CA HIS A 86 10.79 -5.36 -3.60
C HIS A 86 9.67 -6.00 -2.82
N ALA A 87 9.78 -7.32 -2.62
CA ALA A 87 8.89 -8.08 -1.74
C ALA A 87 9.56 -8.34 -0.39
N ASP A 88 10.48 -7.48 0.03
CA ASP A 88 11.20 -7.64 1.29
C ASP A 88 10.27 -7.47 2.49
N GLU A 89 10.42 -8.38 3.43
CA GLU A 89 9.66 -8.42 4.67
C GLU A 89 9.68 -7.07 5.40
N ALA A 90 10.84 -6.42 5.46
CA ALA A 90 10.99 -5.14 6.14
C ALA A 90 10.14 -4.05 5.50
N TYR A 91 10.14 -3.93 4.18
CA TYR A 91 9.32 -2.93 3.48
C TYR A 91 7.83 -3.20 3.63
N ILE A 92 7.43 -4.47 3.51
CA ILE A 92 6.03 -4.85 3.65
C ILE A 92 5.53 -4.53 5.06
N THR A 93 6.30 -4.91 6.07
CA THR A 93 5.95 -4.65 7.47
C THR A 93 5.82 -3.16 7.74
N GLN A 94 6.78 -2.37 7.28
CA GLN A 94 6.76 -0.92 7.46
C GLN A 94 5.56 -0.27 6.76
N ALA A 95 5.24 -0.73 5.56
CA ALA A 95 4.09 -0.22 4.81
C ALA A 95 2.78 -0.49 5.55
N LEU A 96 2.62 -1.69 6.08
CA LEU A 96 1.43 -2.06 6.87
C LEU A 96 1.32 -1.25 8.15
N GLN A 97 2.43 -1.08 8.87
CA GLN A 97 2.45 -0.28 10.08
C GLN A 97 2.15 1.18 9.80
N ALA A 98 2.53 1.67 8.62
CA ALA A 98 2.23 3.03 8.18
C ALA A 98 0.74 3.22 7.84
N GLY A 99 0.00 2.14 7.64
CA GLY A 99 -1.43 2.18 7.36
C GLY A 99 -1.82 1.90 5.92
N ALA A 100 -0.90 1.38 5.11
CA ALA A 100 -1.21 1.00 3.72
C ALA A 100 -2.26 -0.12 3.69
N LYS A 101 -3.20 -0.02 2.78
CA LYS A 101 -4.25 -1.02 2.59
C LYS A 101 -3.90 -2.03 1.49
N GLY A 102 -2.91 -1.72 0.69
CA GLY A 102 -2.45 -2.63 -0.35
C GLY A 102 -0.95 -2.53 -0.57
N TYR A 103 -0.38 -3.61 -1.01
CA TYR A 103 1.03 -3.68 -1.38
C TYR A 103 1.15 -4.53 -2.63
N LEU A 104 1.64 -3.93 -3.70
CA LEU A 104 1.70 -4.56 -5.02
C LEU A 104 3.11 -4.43 -5.57
N LEU A 105 3.60 -5.52 -6.15
CA LEU A 105 4.90 -5.48 -6.83
C LEU A 105 4.72 -4.82 -8.20
N LYS A 106 5.67 -3.98 -8.60
CA LYS A 106 5.63 -3.31 -9.90
C LYS A 106 5.57 -4.30 -11.07
N ASP A 107 6.22 -5.45 -10.93
CA ASP A 107 6.22 -6.49 -11.95
C ASP A 107 4.82 -7.07 -12.22
N SER A 108 3.94 -7.01 -11.24
CA SER A 108 2.58 -7.53 -11.34
C SER A 108 1.52 -6.45 -11.57
N ALA A 109 1.94 -5.19 -11.69
CA ALA A 109 0.99 -4.08 -11.74
C ALA A 109 0.07 -4.15 -12.96
N ASP A 110 0.59 -4.58 -14.11
CA ASP A 110 -0.21 -4.69 -15.33
C ASP A 110 -1.37 -5.69 -15.21
N THR A 111 -1.23 -6.73 -14.40
CA THR A 111 -2.27 -7.75 -14.21
C THR A 111 -3.12 -7.49 -12.96
N ASP A 112 -2.55 -6.94 -11.90
CA ASP A 112 -3.20 -6.90 -10.59
C ASP A 112 -3.67 -5.51 -10.16
N LEU A 113 -3.25 -4.45 -10.85
CA LEU A 113 -3.52 -3.08 -10.41
C LEU A 113 -5.01 -2.77 -10.30
N ILE A 114 -5.80 -3.11 -11.31
CA ILE A 114 -7.23 -2.84 -11.33
C ILE A 114 -7.94 -3.56 -10.18
N GLN A 115 -7.62 -4.82 -9.99
CA GLN A 115 -8.18 -5.63 -8.92
C GLN A 115 -7.79 -5.06 -7.55
N CYS A 116 -6.54 -4.68 -7.40
CA CYS A 116 -6.03 -4.11 -6.16
C CYS A 116 -6.72 -2.78 -5.81
N VAL A 117 -6.83 -1.88 -6.77
CA VAL A 117 -7.50 -0.59 -6.58
C VAL A 117 -8.98 -0.79 -6.25
N THR A 118 -9.64 -1.70 -6.94
CA THR A 118 -11.04 -2.02 -6.68
C THR A 118 -11.24 -2.48 -5.24
N ALA A 119 -10.42 -3.40 -4.76
CA ALA A 119 -10.49 -3.91 -3.40
C ALA A 119 -10.21 -2.81 -2.37
N VAL A 120 -9.15 -2.07 -2.57
CA VAL A 120 -8.72 -1.01 -1.65
C VAL A 120 -9.76 0.10 -1.58
N ALA A 121 -10.33 0.50 -2.71
CA ALA A 121 -11.38 1.51 -2.76
C ALA A 121 -12.64 1.07 -2.00
N ALA A 122 -12.91 -0.23 -1.97
CA ALA A 122 -14.05 -0.80 -1.23
C ALA A 122 -13.76 -0.97 0.26
N GLY A 123 -12.59 -0.53 0.73
CA GLY A 123 -12.20 -0.64 2.13
C GLY A 123 -11.57 -1.97 2.51
N LYS A 124 -11.26 -2.80 1.53
CA LYS A 124 -10.61 -4.10 1.75
C LYS A 124 -9.11 -3.96 1.58
N SER A 125 -8.37 -4.91 2.12
CA SER A 125 -6.93 -4.99 1.91
C SER A 125 -6.64 -5.87 0.70
N PHE A 126 -5.56 -5.55 -0.03
CA PHE A 126 -5.12 -6.37 -1.15
C PHE A 126 -3.60 -6.52 -1.15
N PHE A 127 -3.17 -7.77 -1.19
CA PHE A 127 -1.74 -8.11 -1.27
C PHE A 127 -1.58 -9.21 -2.32
N SER A 128 -0.64 -9.02 -3.26
CA SER A 128 -0.39 -10.05 -4.25
C SER A 128 0.05 -11.35 -3.56
N PRO A 129 -0.09 -12.51 -4.21
CA PRO A 129 0.28 -13.80 -3.58
C PRO A 129 1.69 -13.84 -3.03
N VAL A 130 2.67 -13.27 -3.74
CA VAL A 130 4.06 -13.22 -3.27
C VAL A 130 4.16 -12.40 -1.99
N VAL A 131 3.54 -11.23 -1.96
CA VAL A 131 3.54 -10.34 -0.80
C VAL A 131 2.82 -11.00 0.38
N ALA A 132 1.67 -11.62 0.12
CA ALA A 132 0.91 -12.32 1.15
C ALA A 132 1.71 -13.46 1.76
N SER A 133 2.47 -14.19 0.96
CA SER A 133 3.34 -15.27 1.42
C SER A 133 4.42 -14.74 2.37
N VAL A 134 5.06 -13.63 2.00
CA VAL A 134 6.08 -12.99 2.84
C VAL A 134 5.47 -12.53 4.18
N MET A 135 4.30 -11.93 4.12
CA MET A 135 3.58 -11.48 5.33
C MET A 135 3.26 -12.65 6.27
N LEU A 136 2.79 -13.75 5.70
CA LEU A 136 2.45 -14.95 6.48
C LEU A 136 3.67 -15.54 7.15
N ASP A 137 4.77 -15.67 6.42
CA ASP A 137 6.02 -16.21 6.96
C ASP A 137 6.53 -15.34 8.11
N ASP A 138 6.49 -14.02 7.95
CA ASP A 138 6.89 -13.07 9.00
C ASP A 138 5.99 -13.20 10.22
N TYR A 139 4.69 -13.29 10.02
CA TYR A 139 3.71 -13.39 11.09
C TYR A 139 3.91 -14.67 11.89
N VAL A 140 4.06 -15.81 11.20
CA VAL A 140 4.30 -17.09 11.84
C VAL A 140 5.61 -17.08 12.64
N LYS A 141 6.65 -16.51 12.05
CA LYS A 141 7.95 -16.39 12.72
C LYS A 141 7.84 -15.51 13.98
N HIS A 142 7.11 -14.40 13.89
CA HIS A 142 6.89 -13.49 15.01
C HIS A 142 6.13 -14.17 16.14
N LEU A 143 5.10 -14.92 15.82
CA LEU A 143 4.33 -15.68 16.80
C LEU A 143 5.18 -16.77 17.47
N ALA A 144 5.98 -17.47 16.68
CA ALA A 144 6.86 -18.52 17.20
C ALA A 144 7.89 -17.95 18.17
N ASP A 145 8.45 -16.78 17.83
CA ASP A 145 9.51 -16.17 18.64
C ASP A 145 9.00 -15.49 19.92
N LYS A 146 7.79 -14.91 19.89
CA LYS A 146 7.33 -14.07 21.00
C LYS A 146 5.91 -14.31 21.49
N GLY A 147 5.06 -14.87 20.68
CA GLY A 147 3.63 -14.99 21.02
C GLY A 147 3.21 -16.39 21.38
N ILE A 148 3.38 -17.34 20.46
CA ILE A 148 2.91 -18.72 20.67
C ILE A 148 3.72 -19.42 21.75
N VAL A 149 5.02 -19.22 21.78
CA VAL A 149 5.88 -19.83 22.80
C VAL A 149 5.45 -19.38 24.19
N ASP A 150 5.29 -18.08 24.38
CA ASP A 150 4.88 -17.52 25.68
C ASP A 150 3.48 -18.01 26.07
N ARG A 151 2.56 -18.07 25.14
CA ARG A 151 1.21 -18.59 25.41
C ARG A 151 1.23 -20.06 25.75
N TYR A 152 2.02 -20.83 25.02
CA TYR A 152 2.13 -22.25 25.25
C TYR A 152 2.71 -22.53 26.64
N GLU A 153 3.73 -21.81 27.04
CA GLU A 153 4.32 -21.94 28.35
C GLU A 153 3.34 -21.56 29.47
N ALA A 154 2.60 -20.48 29.27
CA ALA A 154 1.60 -20.03 30.24
C ALA A 154 0.48 -21.06 30.40
N LEU A 155 0.01 -21.64 29.30
CA LEU A 155 -1.01 -22.69 29.34
C LEU A 155 -0.49 -23.96 30.02
N SER A 156 0.72 -24.34 29.71
CA SER A 156 1.38 -25.51 30.31
C SER A 156 1.51 -25.35 31.81
N GLU A 157 1.87 -24.17 32.29
CA GLU A 157 1.96 -23.89 33.70
C GLU A 157 0.61 -23.93 34.40
N ARG A 158 -0.45 -23.47 33.73
CA ARG A 158 -1.80 -23.50 34.30
C ARG A 158 -2.36 -24.92 34.43
N GLU A 159 -1.96 -25.82 33.54
CA GLU A 159 -2.42 -27.18 33.56
C GLU A 159 -1.69 -28.04 34.61
N ARG A 160 -0.62 -27.55 35.12
CA ARG A 160 0.12 -28.22 36.20
C ARG A 160 -0.48 -27.88 37.56
#